data_f3cb5cbd7d017343173e70a2431c172f
#
_entry.id   f3cb5cbd7d017343173e70a2431c172f
#
_cell.length_a   1.000
_cell.length_b   1.000
_cell.length_c   1.000
_cell.angle_alpha   90.00
_cell.angle_beta   90.00
_cell.angle_gamma   90.00
#
_symmetry.space_group_name_H-M   'P 1'
#
loop_
_entity.id
_entity.type
_entity.pdbx_description
1 polymer ?
#
loop_
_entity_poly.entity_id
_entity_poly.type
_entity_poly.pdbx_seq_one_letter_code
_entity_poly.pdbx_strand_id
1 'polypeptide(L)'
;AWLFGCYNLASRKDLVILMDESHHYRADRGMAAINELKPILGLELTATPQVEQGTKTVKFKNVVYEYPLSSAIKDGFTKTPYAMTRRDIADYNFSQEEMDRMMLSDGIANHERVKERLKNYAINNGVEPVKPFVLVVCKDTAHAEQVKAYISSSHFFDGKYAQKTIILHSNQRGAEKDENVQLLLEVEKYNNPVEIVIHVNILKEGWDVNNLYTIIPLRTAASQTLREQTIGRGLRLPYGQRTGNRDVDSLVITAHDKFEKIIEEANKPDSLLKAGNIIFAEDIEQSESV
;
A
#
# COMPACT_ATOMS: atom_id res chain seq x y z
N ALA A 1 -12.76 -34.48 -8.93
CA ALA A 1 -12.31 -34.35 -7.52
C ALA A 1 -13.05 -33.20 -6.79
N TRP A 2 -13.27 -32.04 -7.40
CA TRP A 2 -13.93 -30.88 -6.78
C TRP A 2 -15.42 -31.17 -6.43
N LEU A 3 -16.18 -31.73 -7.34
CA LEU A 3 -17.58 -32.13 -7.12
C LEU A 3 -17.77 -33.14 -5.97
N PHE A 4 -16.88 -34.11 -5.82
CA PHE A 4 -16.92 -35.08 -4.73
C PHE A 4 -16.65 -34.44 -3.36
N GLY A 5 -15.77 -33.45 -3.30
CA GLY A 5 -15.49 -32.68 -2.08
C GLY A 5 -16.72 -31.91 -1.59
N CYS A 6 -17.43 -31.24 -2.50
CA CYS A 6 -18.63 -30.45 -2.17
C CYS A 6 -19.79 -31.32 -1.66
N TYR A 7 -20.02 -32.49 -2.25
CA TYR A 7 -21.06 -33.43 -1.78
C TYR A 7 -20.79 -33.93 -0.36
N ASN A 8 -19.54 -34.26 -0.05
CA ASN A 8 -19.17 -34.71 1.29
C ASN A 8 -19.30 -33.59 2.33
N LEU A 9 -18.98 -32.36 1.97
CA LEU A 9 -19.14 -31.19 2.84
C LEU A 9 -20.63 -30.85 3.07
N ALA A 10 -21.46 -30.86 2.03
CA ALA A 10 -22.89 -30.58 2.12
C ALA A 10 -23.68 -31.63 2.93
N SER A 11 -23.14 -32.86 3.13
CA SER A 11 -23.74 -33.90 3.98
C SER A 11 -23.45 -33.69 5.48
N ARG A 12 -22.50 -32.80 5.84
CA ARG A 12 -22.17 -32.51 7.24
C ARG A 12 -23.27 -31.64 7.87
N LYS A 13 -23.67 -32.01 9.10
CA LYS A 13 -24.65 -31.26 9.87
C LYS A 13 -24.02 -30.21 10.79
N ASP A 14 -22.70 -30.12 10.84
CA ASP A 14 -21.88 -29.32 11.74
C ASP A 14 -20.89 -28.43 10.98
N LEU A 15 -21.15 -28.16 9.70
CA LEU A 15 -20.25 -27.36 8.86
C LEU A 15 -20.24 -25.90 9.30
N VAL A 16 -19.06 -25.41 9.64
CA VAL A 16 -18.75 -23.97 9.85
C VAL A 16 -17.83 -23.51 8.71
N ILE A 17 -18.16 -22.39 8.11
CA ILE A 17 -17.34 -21.80 7.03
C ILE A 17 -16.69 -20.51 7.55
N LEU A 18 -15.35 -20.42 7.40
CA LEU A 18 -14.59 -19.19 7.58
C LEU A 18 -14.28 -18.63 6.20
N MET A 19 -14.65 -17.39 5.95
CA MET A 19 -14.45 -16.70 4.67
C MET A 19 -13.57 -15.48 4.89
N ASP A 20 -12.33 -15.54 4.39
CA ASP A 20 -11.46 -14.38 4.33
C ASP A 20 -11.75 -13.59 3.06
N GLU A 21 -11.59 -12.25 3.11
CA GLU A 21 -11.95 -11.32 2.03
C GLU A 21 -13.37 -11.55 1.49
N SER A 22 -14.32 -11.73 2.41
CA SER A 22 -15.70 -12.19 2.11
C SER A 22 -16.46 -11.30 1.12
N HIS A 23 -16.06 -10.03 0.95
CA HIS A 23 -16.65 -9.12 -0.05
C HIS A 23 -16.62 -9.68 -1.49
N HIS A 24 -15.66 -10.59 -1.81
CA HIS A 24 -15.59 -11.27 -3.12
C HIS A 24 -16.65 -12.33 -3.33
N TYR A 25 -17.14 -12.93 -2.25
CA TYR A 25 -18.14 -14.01 -2.33
C TYR A 25 -19.58 -13.52 -2.31
N ARG A 26 -19.78 -12.19 -2.17
CA ARG A 26 -21.11 -11.56 -2.08
C ARG A 26 -21.86 -11.43 -3.40
N ALA A 27 -21.24 -11.80 -4.53
CA ALA A 27 -21.96 -11.95 -5.80
C ALA A 27 -22.93 -13.13 -5.72
N ASP A 28 -24.09 -13.03 -6.40
CA ASP A 28 -25.19 -14.01 -6.33
C ASP A 28 -24.74 -15.45 -6.53
N ARG A 29 -23.80 -15.70 -7.46
CA ARG A 29 -23.25 -17.05 -7.71
C ARG A 29 -22.40 -17.57 -6.56
N GLY A 30 -21.60 -16.71 -5.95
CA GLY A 30 -20.77 -17.06 -4.78
C GLY A 30 -21.64 -17.42 -3.58
N MET A 31 -22.63 -16.59 -3.28
CA MET A 31 -23.59 -16.85 -2.19
C MET A 31 -24.43 -18.09 -2.44
N ALA A 32 -24.86 -18.35 -3.68
CA ALA A 32 -25.56 -19.59 -4.02
C ALA A 32 -24.70 -20.83 -3.75
N ALA A 33 -23.45 -20.84 -4.18
CA ALA A 33 -22.52 -21.94 -3.94
C ALA A 33 -22.26 -22.20 -2.45
N ILE A 34 -22.11 -21.14 -1.64
CA ILE A 34 -21.95 -21.25 -0.18
C ILE A 34 -23.23 -21.82 0.46
N ASN A 35 -24.40 -21.36 0.03
CA ASN A 35 -25.71 -21.84 0.55
C ASN A 35 -25.98 -23.30 0.20
N GLU A 36 -25.49 -23.81 -0.94
CA GLU A 36 -25.58 -25.23 -1.31
C GLU A 36 -24.85 -26.14 -0.31
N LEU A 37 -23.79 -25.66 0.34
CA LEU A 37 -23.06 -26.37 1.39
C LEU A 37 -23.82 -26.46 2.71
N LYS A 38 -24.91 -25.70 2.89
CA LYS A 38 -25.78 -25.70 4.08
C LYS A 38 -25.00 -25.54 5.40
N PRO A 39 -24.10 -24.56 5.53
CA PRO A 39 -23.37 -24.35 6.79
C PRO A 39 -24.33 -23.96 7.91
N ILE A 40 -24.02 -24.37 9.15
CA ILE A 40 -24.74 -23.93 10.35
C ILE A 40 -24.30 -22.52 10.79
N LEU A 41 -23.06 -22.14 10.42
CA LEU A 41 -22.46 -20.83 10.71
C LEU A 41 -21.49 -20.46 9.60
N GLY A 42 -21.55 -19.20 9.16
CA GLY A 42 -20.54 -18.54 8.34
C GLY A 42 -19.92 -17.39 9.13
N LEU A 43 -18.60 -17.41 9.32
CA LEU A 43 -17.84 -16.28 9.84
C LEU A 43 -17.11 -15.61 8.69
N GLU A 44 -17.39 -14.33 8.50
CA GLU A 44 -16.83 -13.52 7.42
C GLU A 44 -15.80 -12.56 7.99
N LEU A 45 -14.61 -12.55 7.38
CA LEU A 45 -13.53 -11.62 7.65
C LEU A 45 -13.33 -10.73 6.43
N THR A 46 -13.25 -9.43 6.60
CA THR A 46 -12.98 -8.48 5.52
C THR A 46 -12.51 -7.15 6.06
N ALA A 47 -11.57 -6.52 5.38
CA ALA A 47 -11.19 -5.13 5.65
C ALA A 47 -12.23 -4.12 5.12
N THR A 48 -13.11 -4.55 4.19
CA THR A 48 -14.11 -3.71 3.53
C THR A 48 -15.49 -4.34 3.63
N PRO A 49 -16.25 -4.15 4.74
CA PRO A 49 -17.55 -4.79 4.94
C PRO A 49 -18.65 -4.13 4.10
N GLN A 50 -18.42 -4.04 2.79
CA GLN A 50 -19.33 -3.46 1.81
C GLN A 50 -19.12 -4.07 0.43
N VAL A 51 -20.15 -4.02 -0.41
CA VAL A 51 -20.10 -4.44 -1.80
C VAL A 51 -20.59 -3.34 -2.70
N GLU A 52 -20.03 -3.23 -3.89
CA GLU A 52 -20.50 -2.34 -4.94
C GLU A 52 -21.60 -3.05 -5.75
N GLN A 53 -22.80 -2.49 -5.76
CA GLN A 53 -23.91 -2.95 -6.59
C GLN A 53 -24.27 -1.84 -7.58
N GLY A 54 -23.69 -1.90 -8.79
CA GLY A 54 -23.77 -0.84 -9.79
C GLY A 54 -23.12 0.45 -9.28
N THR A 55 -23.88 1.51 -9.12
CA THR A 55 -23.41 2.81 -8.60
C THR A 55 -23.58 2.97 -7.08
N LYS A 56 -24.12 1.97 -6.39
CA LYS A 56 -24.40 2.05 -4.95
C LYS A 56 -23.46 1.14 -4.17
N THR A 57 -22.96 1.65 -3.06
CA THR A 57 -22.22 0.87 -2.06
C THR A 57 -23.20 0.38 -0.99
N VAL A 58 -23.25 -0.94 -0.79
CA VAL A 58 -24.12 -1.59 0.20
C VAL A 58 -23.26 -2.15 1.31
N LYS A 59 -23.46 -1.69 2.54
CA LYS A 59 -22.76 -2.18 3.74
C LYS A 59 -23.31 -3.54 4.18
N PHE A 60 -22.46 -4.37 4.79
CA PHE A 60 -22.87 -5.63 5.41
C PHE A 60 -23.82 -5.34 6.59
N LYS A 61 -24.83 -6.18 6.77
CA LYS A 61 -25.87 -5.95 7.79
C LYS A 61 -25.52 -6.48 9.18
N ASN A 62 -24.74 -7.56 9.25
CA ASN A 62 -24.47 -8.30 10.50
C ASN A 62 -22.98 -8.21 10.86
N VAL A 63 -22.45 -6.98 10.92
CA VAL A 63 -21.09 -6.77 11.43
C VAL A 63 -21.14 -6.92 12.95
N VAL A 64 -20.56 -8.02 13.47
CA VAL A 64 -20.57 -8.34 14.91
C VAL A 64 -19.38 -7.75 15.65
N TYR A 65 -18.30 -7.45 14.94
CA TYR A 65 -17.11 -6.83 15.49
C TYR A 65 -16.39 -6.02 14.40
N GLU A 66 -15.93 -4.84 14.77
CA GLU A 66 -15.13 -3.97 13.90
C GLU A 66 -13.85 -3.55 14.66
N TYR A 67 -12.70 -3.74 14.04
CA TYR A 67 -11.41 -3.29 14.53
C TYR A 67 -10.80 -2.34 13.51
N PRO A 68 -11.05 -1.03 13.61
CA PRO A 68 -10.61 -0.07 12.62
C PRO A 68 -9.09 0.05 12.61
N LEU A 69 -8.54 0.36 11.43
CA LEU A 69 -7.10 0.53 11.23
C LEU A 69 -6.50 1.61 12.16
N SER A 70 -7.29 2.66 12.47
CA SER A 70 -6.90 3.68 13.45
C SER A 70 -6.64 3.11 14.86
N SER A 71 -7.40 2.09 15.27
CA SER A 71 -7.15 1.35 16.52
C SER A 71 -5.90 0.51 16.44
N ALA A 72 -5.68 -0.20 15.33
CA ALA A 72 -4.46 -1.00 15.12
C ALA A 72 -3.19 -0.13 15.15
N ILE A 73 -3.24 1.08 14.60
CA ILE A 73 -2.15 2.05 14.68
C ILE A 73 -1.92 2.48 16.14
N LYS A 74 -3.00 2.82 16.86
CA LYS A 74 -2.92 3.25 18.27
C LYS A 74 -2.39 2.15 19.17
N ASP A 75 -2.83 0.92 18.96
CA ASP A 75 -2.45 -0.24 19.76
C ASP A 75 -1.04 -0.78 19.40
N GLY A 76 -0.41 -0.22 18.36
CA GLY A 76 0.97 -0.54 18.00
C GLY A 76 1.13 -1.79 17.15
N PHE A 77 0.07 -2.30 16.54
CA PHE A 77 0.13 -3.48 15.66
C PHE A 77 0.61 -3.17 14.24
N THR A 78 0.76 -1.90 13.90
CA THR A 78 1.14 -1.45 12.56
C THR A 78 2.15 -0.32 12.63
N LYS A 79 2.80 -0.02 11.50
CA LYS A 79 3.55 1.24 11.32
C LYS A 79 2.63 2.44 11.50
N THR A 80 3.21 3.60 11.78
CA THR A 80 2.50 4.87 11.82
C THR A 80 2.60 5.54 10.43
N PRO A 81 1.49 5.88 9.79
CA PRO A 81 1.51 6.61 8.54
C PRO A 81 1.81 8.10 8.77
N TYR A 82 2.66 8.65 7.91
CA TYR A 82 3.01 10.06 7.85
C TYR A 82 2.68 10.61 6.46
N ALA A 83 2.09 11.80 6.39
CA ALA A 83 1.95 12.54 5.15
C ALA A 83 3.18 13.43 4.95
N MET A 84 3.82 13.34 3.79
CA MET A 84 4.91 14.24 3.40
C MET A 84 4.40 15.27 2.40
N THR A 85 4.60 16.54 2.68
CA THR A 85 4.20 17.66 1.84
C THR A 85 5.29 18.73 1.78
N ARG A 86 5.06 19.82 1.04
CA ARG A 86 5.92 21.01 1.01
C ARG A 86 5.17 22.23 1.55
N ARG A 87 5.89 23.14 2.21
CA ARG A 87 5.32 24.35 2.78
C ARG A 87 4.91 25.37 1.71
N ASP A 88 5.67 25.44 0.63
CA ASP A 88 5.55 26.39 -0.47
C ASP A 88 4.60 25.96 -1.59
N ILE A 89 4.03 24.75 -1.50
CA ILE A 89 3.25 24.13 -2.59
C ILE A 89 2.02 24.97 -2.97
N ALA A 90 1.46 25.72 -2.03
CA ALA A 90 0.27 26.55 -2.26
C ALA A 90 0.57 27.82 -3.08
N ASP A 91 1.83 28.26 -3.13
CA ASP A 91 2.26 29.51 -3.76
C ASP A 91 2.51 29.36 -5.26
N TYR A 92 2.56 28.14 -5.77
CA TYR A 92 2.88 27.84 -7.16
C TYR A 92 1.73 27.15 -7.89
N ASN A 93 1.62 27.44 -9.18
CA ASN A 93 0.64 26.81 -10.06
C ASN A 93 1.36 25.76 -10.94
N PHE A 94 1.64 24.61 -10.36
CA PHE A 94 2.33 23.51 -11.05
C PHE A 94 1.41 22.82 -12.05
N SER A 95 1.97 22.45 -13.20
CA SER A 95 1.34 21.44 -14.07
C SER A 95 1.33 20.07 -13.39
N GLN A 96 0.48 19.16 -13.87
CA GLN A 96 0.43 17.81 -13.32
C GLN A 96 1.78 17.08 -13.44
N GLU A 97 2.49 17.27 -14.54
CA GLU A 97 3.80 16.66 -14.77
C GLU A 97 4.86 17.20 -13.80
N GLU A 98 4.88 18.50 -13.55
CA GLU A 98 5.79 19.11 -12.57
C GLU A 98 5.49 18.63 -11.16
N MET A 99 4.21 18.51 -10.82
CA MET A 99 3.77 17.96 -9.53
C MET A 99 4.22 16.50 -9.38
N ASP A 100 4.01 15.66 -10.40
CA ASP A 100 4.43 14.26 -10.39
C ASP A 100 5.95 14.13 -10.22
N ARG A 101 6.74 14.95 -10.92
CA ARG A 101 8.21 14.98 -10.80
C ARG A 101 8.65 15.40 -9.40
N MET A 102 8.00 16.39 -8.80
CA MET A 102 8.27 16.85 -7.45
C MET A 102 7.96 15.73 -6.44
N MET A 103 6.78 15.12 -6.51
CA MET A 103 6.40 14.01 -5.65
C MET A 103 7.37 12.83 -5.75
N LEU A 104 7.82 12.50 -6.96
CA LEU A 104 8.82 11.46 -7.19
C LEU A 104 10.16 11.83 -6.54
N SER A 105 10.63 13.05 -6.72
CA SER A 105 11.90 13.51 -6.15
C SER A 105 11.87 13.45 -4.62
N ASP A 106 10.83 14.00 -4.00
CA ASP A 106 10.67 14.01 -2.54
C ASP A 106 10.53 12.60 -1.97
N GLY A 107 9.73 11.76 -2.63
CA GLY A 107 9.53 10.38 -2.20
C GLY A 107 10.82 9.55 -2.28
N ILE A 108 11.66 9.79 -3.30
CA ILE A 108 12.95 9.08 -3.44
C ILE A 108 13.99 9.65 -2.48
N ALA A 109 14.03 10.96 -2.23
CA ALA A 109 14.89 11.52 -1.18
C ALA A 109 14.55 10.90 0.20
N ASN A 110 13.26 10.81 0.54
CA ASN A 110 12.84 10.09 1.73
C ASN A 110 13.26 8.61 1.73
N HIS A 111 13.18 7.94 0.58
CA HIS A 111 13.59 6.53 0.46
C HIS A 111 15.09 6.35 0.76
N GLU A 112 15.94 7.21 0.23
CA GLU A 112 17.39 7.16 0.51
C GLU A 112 17.67 7.37 2.02
N ARG A 113 17.01 8.36 2.63
CA ARG A 113 17.10 8.57 4.07
C ARG A 113 16.66 7.34 4.88
N VAL A 114 15.55 6.73 4.50
CA VAL A 114 15.03 5.52 5.18
C VAL A 114 15.98 4.35 5.02
N LYS A 115 16.58 4.14 3.85
CA LYS A 115 17.60 3.09 3.62
C LYS A 115 18.75 3.21 4.60
N GLU A 116 19.29 4.41 4.76
CA GLU A 116 20.40 4.66 5.68
C GLU A 116 19.98 4.42 7.14
N ARG A 117 18.82 4.92 7.54
CA ARG A 117 18.29 4.76 8.90
C ARG A 117 18.05 3.30 9.26
N LEU A 118 17.46 2.52 8.35
CA LEU A 118 17.23 1.09 8.54
C LEU A 118 18.54 0.30 8.65
N LYS A 119 19.53 0.63 7.82
CA LYS A 119 20.86 0.02 7.89
C LYS A 119 21.52 0.30 9.25
N ASN A 120 21.51 1.55 9.68
CA ASN A 120 22.09 1.96 10.97
C ASN A 120 21.37 1.28 12.13
N TYR A 121 20.02 1.21 12.07
CA TYR A 121 19.24 0.51 13.07
C TYR A 121 19.63 -0.97 13.17
N ALA A 122 19.73 -1.67 12.02
CA ALA A 122 20.10 -3.08 12.00
C ALA A 122 21.48 -3.34 12.60
N ILE A 123 22.47 -2.51 12.26
CA ILE A 123 23.83 -2.59 12.83
C ILE A 123 23.80 -2.38 14.34
N ASN A 124 23.13 -1.33 14.81
CA ASN A 124 23.14 -0.95 16.23
C ASN A 124 22.38 -1.95 17.12
N ASN A 125 21.43 -2.69 16.56
CA ASN A 125 20.58 -3.63 17.33
C ASN A 125 20.89 -5.10 17.02
N GLY A 126 21.84 -5.40 16.10
CA GLY A 126 22.21 -6.77 15.74
C GLY A 126 21.06 -7.57 15.13
N VAL A 127 20.19 -6.91 14.36
CA VAL A 127 19.05 -7.54 13.67
C VAL A 127 19.28 -7.61 12.17
N GLU A 128 18.50 -8.44 11.46
CA GLU A 128 18.54 -8.54 10.00
C GLU A 128 18.20 -7.19 9.35
N PRO A 129 18.99 -6.73 8.36
CA PRO A 129 18.73 -5.49 7.67
C PRO A 129 17.46 -5.58 6.80
N VAL A 130 16.58 -4.61 6.94
CA VAL A 130 15.41 -4.47 6.07
C VAL A 130 15.78 -3.60 4.87
N LYS A 131 15.53 -4.11 3.66
CA LYS A 131 15.69 -3.35 2.42
C LYS A 131 14.36 -2.69 2.05
N PRO A 132 14.19 -1.38 2.20
CA PRO A 132 12.96 -0.71 1.86
C PRO A 132 12.74 -0.63 0.36
N PHE A 133 11.48 -0.54 -0.07
CA PHE A 133 11.12 -0.16 -1.43
C PHE A 133 10.04 0.92 -1.46
N VAL A 134 9.86 1.53 -2.63
CA VAL A 134 8.90 2.59 -2.92
C VAL A 134 7.79 2.04 -3.80
N LEU A 135 6.56 2.38 -3.49
CA LEU A 135 5.39 2.09 -4.31
C LEU A 135 4.91 3.37 -4.99
N VAL A 136 4.97 3.42 -6.31
CA VAL A 136 4.43 4.52 -7.13
C VAL A 136 3.10 4.09 -7.73
N VAL A 137 2.04 4.87 -7.49
CA VAL A 137 0.69 4.57 -7.95
C VAL A 137 0.33 5.49 -9.12
N CYS A 138 0.24 4.94 -10.34
CA CYS A 138 -0.09 5.69 -11.55
C CYS A 138 -1.56 5.56 -11.92
N LYS A 139 -2.08 6.54 -12.69
CA LYS A 139 -3.48 6.59 -13.13
C LYS A 139 -3.82 5.54 -14.18
N ASP A 140 -2.91 5.31 -15.12
CA ASP A 140 -3.06 4.39 -16.24
C ASP A 140 -1.69 3.89 -16.73
N THR A 141 -1.68 2.96 -17.66
CA THR A 141 -0.47 2.34 -18.22
C THR A 141 0.43 3.35 -18.95
N ALA A 142 -0.14 4.29 -19.70
CA ALA A 142 0.63 5.30 -20.43
C ALA A 142 1.38 6.21 -19.45
N HIS A 143 0.72 6.61 -18.37
CA HIS A 143 1.34 7.36 -17.29
C HIS A 143 2.46 6.57 -16.60
N ALA A 144 2.25 5.27 -16.33
CA ALA A 144 3.28 4.41 -15.74
C ALA A 144 4.54 4.32 -16.60
N GLU A 145 4.39 4.21 -17.91
CA GLU A 145 5.52 4.20 -18.84
C GLU A 145 6.27 5.55 -18.88
N GLN A 146 5.55 6.67 -18.87
CA GLN A 146 6.16 8.02 -18.78
C GLN A 146 6.94 8.18 -17.48
N VAL A 147 6.38 7.75 -16.35
CA VAL A 147 7.04 7.78 -15.03
C VAL A 147 8.28 6.90 -15.03
N LYS A 148 8.22 5.67 -15.58
CA LYS A 148 9.39 4.79 -15.69
C LYS A 148 10.49 5.42 -16.56
N ALA A 149 10.12 6.00 -17.71
CA ALA A 149 11.07 6.67 -18.59
C ALA A 149 11.78 7.84 -17.86
N TYR A 150 11.04 8.64 -17.09
CA TYR A 150 11.61 9.71 -16.29
C TYR A 150 12.55 9.18 -15.19
N ILE A 151 12.13 8.19 -14.40
CA ILE A 151 12.95 7.56 -13.34
C ILE A 151 14.24 6.94 -13.91
N SER A 152 14.17 6.42 -15.14
CA SER A 152 15.32 5.79 -15.80
C SER A 152 16.27 6.78 -16.47
N SER A 153 15.89 8.05 -16.56
CA SER A 153 16.72 9.09 -17.19
C SER A 153 17.88 9.55 -16.30
N SER A 154 18.92 10.11 -16.92
CA SER A 154 20.02 10.74 -16.19
C SER A 154 19.63 11.99 -15.40
N HIS A 155 18.47 12.58 -15.69
CA HIS A 155 17.95 13.75 -14.97
C HIS A 155 17.37 13.37 -13.60
N PHE A 156 17.11 12.09 -13.35
CA PHE A 156 16.54 11.59 -12.10
C PHE A 156 17.60 10.79 -11.33
N PHE A 157 18.16 11.38 -10.28
CA PHE A 157 19.20 10.78 -9.45
C PHE A 157 20.33 10.10 -10.27
N ASP A 158 20.79 10.78 -11.32
CA ASP A 158 21.87 10.32 -12.22
C ASP A 158 21.60 8.93 -12.84
N GLY A 159 20.34 8.56 -13.05
CA GLY A 159 19.94 7.27 -13.60
C GLY A 159 20.09 6.08 -12.65
N LYS A 160 20.36 6.32 -11.37
CA LYS A 160 20.58 5.30 -10.32
C LYS A 160 19.50 4.22 -10.25
N TYR A 161 18.27 4.58 -10.60
CA TYR A 161 17.08 3.72 -10.47
C TYR A 161 16.66 3.02 -11.76
N ALA A 162 17.35 3.25 -12.89
CA ALA A 162 16.99 2.69 -14.20
C ALA A 162 16.78 1.17 -14.17
N GLN A 163 17.70 0.43 -13.51
CA GLN A 163 17.66 -1.03 -13.38
C GLN A 163 17.01 -1.53 -12.09
N LYS A 164 16.48 -0.61 -11.28
CA LYS A 164 15.87 -0.90 -9.97
C LYS A 164 14.37 -0.66 -9.94
N THR A 165 13.78 -0.37 -11.11
CA THR A 165 12.37 0.00 -11.26
C THR A 165 11.64 -1.02 -12.11
N ILE A 166 10.56 -1.59 -11.59
CA ILE A 166 9.64 -2.44 -12.33
C ILE A 166 8.27 -1.80 -12.46
N ILE A 167 7.56 -2.11 -13.56
CA ILE A 167 6.15 -1.76 -13.75
C ILE A 167 5.30 -3.01 -13.62
N LEU A 168 4.14 -2.85 -13.00
CA LEU A 168 3.10 -3.86 -12.88
C LEU A 168 1.75 -3.30 -13.31
N HIS A 169 1.15 -3.86 -14.34
CA HIS A 169 -0.21 -3.52 -14.78
C HIS A 169 -0.94 -4.71 -15.41
N SER A 170 -2.28 -4.66 -15.45
CA SER A 170 -3.14 -5.77 -15.92
C SER A 170 -2.90 -6.18 -17.37
N ASN A 171 -2.42 -5.25 -18.20
CA ASN A 171 -2.24 -5.46 -19.62
C ASN A 171 -0.90 -6.12 -20.00
N GLN A 172 0.02 -6.29 -19.04
CA GLN A 172 1.28 -7.00 -19.29
C GLN A 172 1.00 -8.48 -19.60
N ARG A 173 1.72 -9.02 -20.59
CA ARG A 173 1.62 -10.42 -21.03
C ARG A 173 3.01 -10.99 -21.28
N GLY A 174 3.11 -12.33 -21.20
CA GLY A 174 4.34 -13.06 -21.52
C GLY A 174 5.41 -13.04 -20.43
N ALA A 175 6.63 -13.41 -20.80
CA ALA A 175 7.75 -13.66 -19.88
C ALA A 175 8.13 -12.44 -19.01
N GLU A 176 8.07 -11.23 -19.55
CA GLU A 176 8.37 -10.01 -18.79
C GLU A 176 7.43 -9.80 -17.60
N LYS A 177 6.14 -10.12 -17.79
CA LYS A 177 5.16 -10.07 -16.70
C LYS A 177 5.50 -11.06 -15.61
N ASP A 178 5.81 -12.30 -15.99
CA ASP A 178 6.10 -13.36 -15.04
C ASP A 178 7.38 -13.04 -14.25
N GLU A 179 8.40 -12.47 -14.91
CA GLU A 179 9.63 -11.99 -14.28
C GLU A 179 9.38 -10.85 -13.30
N ASN A 180 8.63 -9.83 -13.70
CA ASN A 180 8.29 -8.69 -12.83
C ASN A 180 7.44 -9.12 -11.63
N VAL A 181 6.52 -10.07 -11.82
CA VAL A 181 5.73 -10.65 -10.73
C VAL A 181 6.65 -11.42 -9.77
N GLN A 182 7.59 -12.20 -10.28
CA GLN A 182 8.54 -12.94 -9.45
C GLN A 182 9.44 -11.97 -8.66
N LEU A 183 9.96 -10.91 -9.29
CA LEU A 183 10.73 -9.87 -8.61
C LEU A 183 9.92 -9.18 -7.52
N LEU A 184 8.62 -8.93 -7.75
CA LEU A 184 7.73 -8.37 -6.75
C LEU A 184 7.51 -9.32 -5.57
N LEU A 185 7.28 -10.61 -5.82
CA LEU A 185 7.10 -11.61 -4.76
C LEU A 185 8.34 -11.78 -3.89
N GLU A 186 9.50 -11.47 -4.44
CA GLU A 186 10.78 -11.56 -3.75
C GLU A 186 11.34 -10.20 -3.31
N VAL A 187 10.55 -9.13 -3.33
CA VAL A 187 11.00 -7.75 -3.03
C VAL A 187 11.57 -7.59 -1.61
N GLU A 188 11.20 -8.47 -0.69
CA GLU A 188 11.73 -8.49 0.67
C GLU A 188 13.15 -9.06 0.76
N LYS A 189 13.57 -9.86 -0.22
CA LYS A 189 14.93 -10.43 -0.21
C LYS A 189 15.97 -9.34 -0.38
N TYR A 190 16.97 -9.34 0.46
CA TYR A 190 18.01 -8.31 0.47
C TYR A 190 18.78 -8.21 -0.86
N ASN A 191 18.97 -9.33 -1.57
CA ASN A 191 19.66 -9.41 -2.87
C ASN A 191 18.76 -9.05 -4.07
N ASN A 192 17.47 -8.83 -3.87
CA ASN A 192 16.58 -8.40 -4.95
C ASN A 192 16.97 -6.98 -5.41
N PRO A 193 17.13 -6.70 -6.72
CA PRO A 193 17.57 -5.38 -7.20
C PRO A 193 16.49 -4.31 -7.09
N VAL A 194 15.20 -4.68 -7.01
CA VAL A 194 14.07 -3.75 -7.08
C VAL A 194 14.02 -2.83 -5.86
N GLU A 195 13.98 -1.54 -6.12
CA GLU A 195 13.77 -0.49 -5.11
C GLU A 195 12.52 0.36 -5.39
N ILE A 196 12.02 0.38 -6.64
CA ILE A 196 10.81 1.11 -7.02
C ILE A 196 9.85 0.18 -7.77
N VAL A 197 8.63 0.12 -7.31
CA VAL A 197 7.52 -0.61 -7.95
C VAL A 197 6.48 0.40 -8.42
N ILE A 198 6.31 0.52 -9.74
CA ILE A 198 5.26 1.31 -10.36
C ILE A 198 4.07 0.41 -10.63
N HIS A 199 2.88 0.79 -10.18
CA HIS A 199 1.69 0.00 -10.46
C HIS A 199 0.48 0.81 -10.92
N VAL A 200 -0.39 0.13 -11.71
CA VAL A 200 -1.67 0.64 -12.18
C VAL A 200 -2.75 -0.38 -11.84
N ASN A 201 -3.61 -0.08 -10.88
CA ASN A 201 -4.79 -0.88 -10.49
C ASN A 201 -4.55 -2.37 -10.16
N ILE A 202 -3.33 -2.81 -9.86
CA ILE A 202 -3.02 -4.23 -9.69
C ILE A 202 -2.18 -4.50 -8.44
N LEU A 203 -2.58 -4.03 -7.30
CA LEU A 203 -2.15 -4.75 -6.11
C LEU A 203 -3.12 -5.94 -5.97
N LYS A 204 -2.75 -7.08 -6.56
CA LYS A 204 -3.51 -8.32 -6.40
C LYS A 204 -3.59 -8.64 -4.91
N GLU A 205 -4.76 -9.08 -4.50
CA GLU A 205 -4.95 -9.70 -3.20
C GLU A 205 -3.90 -10.79 -2.98
N GLY A 206 -3.46 -10.93 -1.74
CA GLY A 206 -2.44 -11.90 -1.38
C GLY A 206 -0.99 -11.43 -1.52
N TRP A 207 -0.71 -10.24 -2.05
CA TRP A 207 0.64 -9.67 -1.96
C TRP A 207 0.84 -9.06 -0.57
N ASP A 208 1.73 -9.65 0.17
CA ASP A 208 2.02 -9.34 1.55
C ASP A 208 3.48 -8.98 1.71
N VAL A 209 3.78 -7.77 2.17
CA VAL A 209 5.14 -7.25 2.34
C VAL A 209 5.26 -6.40 3.60
N ASN A 210 6.40 -6.48 4.27
CA ASN A 210 6.68 -5.71 5.48
C ASN A 210 7.69 -4.56 5.26
N ASN A 211 8.30 -4.50 4.08
CA ASN A 211 9.39 -3.58 3.73
C ASN A 211 8.95 -2.40 2.82
N LEU A 212 7.65 -2.13 2.68
CA LEU A 212 7.13 -0.92 2.03
C LEU A 212 7.22 0.27 3.01
N TYR A 213 7.97 1.30 2.62
CA TYR A 213 8.23 2.47 3.47
C TYR A 213 7.79 3.80 2.88
N THR A 214 7.65 3.87 1.55
CA THR A 214 7.23 5.09 0.86
C THR A 214 6.19 4.78 -0.19
N ILE A 215 5.09 5.54 -0.18
CA ILE A 215 4.04 5.48 -1.20
C ILE A 215 3.98 6.84 -1.90
N ILE A 216 4.03 6.85 -3.23
CA ILE A 216 3.94 8.02 -4.08
C ILE A 216 2.68 7.92 -4.95
N PRO A 217 1.55 8.50 -4.54
CA PRO A 217 0.30 8.41 -5.27
C PRO A 217 0.22 9.52 -6.35
N LEU A 218 0.66 9.24 -7.58
CA LEU A 218 0.60 10.16 -8.72
C LEU A 218 -0.79 10.22 -9.38
N ARG A 219 -1.79 9.74 -8.70
CA ARG A 219 -3.19 9.87 -9.07
C ARG A 219 -4.01 10.28 -7.87
N THR A 220 -5.03 11.09 -8.08
CA THR A 220 -6.09 11.26 -7.09
C THR A 220 -6.72 9.88 -6.86
N ALA A 221 -6.57 9.33 -5.68
CA ALA A 221 -7.13 8.03 -5.35
C ALA A 221 -8.65 8.08 -5.53
N ALA A 222 -9.15 7.39 -6.55
CA ALA A 222 -10.54 7.46 -6.97
C ALA A 222 -11.52 6.92 -5.93
N SER A 223 -11.06 6.06 -5.00
CA SER A 223 -11.89 5.55 -3.91
C SER A 223 -11.13 5.49 -2.58
N GLN A 224 -11.85 5.70 -1.49
CA GLN A 224 -11.35 5.53 -0.14
C GLN A 224 -10.81 4.11 0.08
N THR A 225 -11.53 3.11 -0.44
CA THR A 225 -11.15 1.69 -0.38
C THR A 225 -9.77 1.42 -0.95
N LEU A 226 -9.44 2.00 -2.12
CA LEU A 226 -8.13 1.81 -2.75
C LEU A 226 -7.01 2.45 -1.92
N ARG A 227 -7.29 3.62 -1.31
CA ARG A 227 -6.35 4.26 -0.37
C ARG A 227 -6.10 3.38 0.84
N GLU A 228 -7.15 2.89 1.48
CA GLU A 228 -7.06 2.04 2.67
C GLU A 228 -6.33 0.72 2.39
N GLN A 229 -6.62 0.06 1.27
CA GLN A 229 -5.93 -1.17 0.86
C GLN A 229 -4.44 -0.94 0.56
N THR A 230 -4.10 0.14 -0.15
CA THR A 230 -2.71 0.46 -0.48
C THR A 230 -1.92 0.85 0.77
N ILE A 231 -2.48 1.69 1.63
CA ILE A 231 -1.86 2.11 2.88
C ILE A 231 -1.75 0.91 3.83
N GLY A 232 -2.82 0.12 3.99
CA GLY A 232 -2.85 -1.05 4.87
C GLY A 232 -1.70 -2.04 4.62
N ARG A 233 -1.32 -2.26 3.36
CA ARG A 233 -0.16 -3.11 3.01
C ARG A 233 1.15 -2.52 3.49
N GLY A 234 1.35 -1.20 3.35
CA GLY A 234 2.56 -0.51 3.80
C GLY A 234 2.71 -0.42 5.32
N LEU A 235 1.63 -0.66 6.06
CA LEU A 235 1.64 -0.52 7.51
C LEU A 235 2.17 -1.75 8.27
N ARG A 236 2.52 -2.84 7.60
CA ARG A 236 3.07 -4.02 8.29
C ARG A 236 4.43 -3.75 8.88
N LEU A 237 4.64 -4.25 10.09
CA LEU A 237 5.90 -4.07 10.83
C LEU A 237 6.98 -5.03 10.31
N PRO A 238 8.20 -4.54 10.04
CA PRO A 238 9.25 -5.35 9.43
C PRO A 238 9.73 -6.50 10.33
N TYR A 239 9.66 -6.31 11.64
CA TYR A 239 10.09 -7.30 12.64
C TYR A 239 8.90 -7.92 13.40
N GLY A 240 7.68 -7.83 12.87
CA GLY A 240 6.47 -8.38 13.48
C GLY A 240 5.97 -7.62 14.72
N GLN A 241 6.76 -6.69 15.26
CA GLN A 241 6.43 -5.84 16.38
C GLN A 241 7.04 -4.46 16.21
N ARG A 242 6.51 -3.46 16.92
CA ARG A 242 7.13 -2.13 16.96
C ARG A 242 8.48 -2.17 17.63
N THR A 243 9.40 -1.43 17.04
CA THR A 243 10.77 -1.29 17.56
C THR A 243 10.93 -0.11 18.50
N GLY A 244 9.98 0.83 18.50
CA GLY A 244 10.08 2.13 19.20
C GLY A 244 10.93 3.14 18.43
N ASN A 245 11.56 2.74 17.33
CA ASN A 245 12.30 3.66 16.46
C ASN A 245 11.36 4.20 15.37
N ARG A 246 11.19 5.52 15.33
CA ARG A 246 10.27 6.19 14.40
C ARG A 246 10.59 5.86 12.93
N ASP A 247 11.85 5.84 12.55
CA ASP A 247 12.24 5.61 11.15
C ASP A 247 11.96 4.17 10.69
N VAL A 248 11.99 3.21 11.63
CA VAL A 248 11.66 1.79 11.38
C VAL A 248 10.14 1.57 11.38
N ASP A 249 9.43 2.25 12.28
CA ASP A 249 7.99 2.05 12.52
C ASP A 249 7.10 3.01 11.75
N SER A 250 7.61 3.66 10.68
CA SER A 250 6.89 4.65 9.87
C SER A 250 6.62 4.17 8.46
N LEU A 251 5.51 4.66 7.89
CA LEU A 251 5.21 4.64 6.46
C LEU A 251 5.01 6.08 6.00
N VAL A 252 5.72 6.52 4.98
CA VAL A 252 5.59 7.88 4.45
C VAL A 252 4.78 7.86 3.15
N ILE A 253 3.81 8.76 3.04
CA ILE A 253 2.95 8.93 1.87
C ILE A 253 3.18 10.36 1.36
N THR A 254 3.66 10.53 0.13
CA THR A 254 3.76 11.86 -0.47
C THR A 254 2.36 12.38 -0.76
N ALA A 255 2.05 13.57 -0.26
CA ALA A 255 0.73 14.15 -0.36
C ALA A 255 0.86 15.66 -0.65
N HIS A 256 1.13 16.00 -1.92
CA HIS A 256 1.30 17.38 -2.35
C HIS A 256 -0.05 18.04 -2.70
N ASP A 257 -1.05 17.76 -1.89
CA ASP A 257 -2.29 18.56 -1.86
C ASP A 257 -2.08 19.84 -1.05
N LYS A 258 -3.01 20.79 -1.20
CA LYS A 258 -3.02 21.98 -0.35
C LYS A 258 -2.97 21.55 1.12
N PHE A 259 -2.04 22.13 1.87
CA PHE A 259 -1.81 21.81 3.29
C PHE A 259 -3.11 21.79 4.12
N GLU A 260 -4.02 22.72 3.85
CA GLU A 260 -5.33 22.82 4.50
C GLU A 260 -6.17 21.55 4.29
N LYS A 261 -6.16 20.95 3.10
CA LYS A 261 -6.87 19.70 2.81
C LYS A 261 -6.28 18.51 3.56
N ILE A 262 -4.95 18.46 3.70
CA ILE A 262 -4.26 17.42 4.45
C ILE A 262 -4.64 17.51 5.92
N ILE A 263 -4.65 18.73 6.49
CA ILE A 263 -5.08 18.99 7.87
C ILE A 263 -6.56 18.66 8.06
N GLU A 264 -7.42 19.06 7.12
CA GLU A 264 -8.85 18.74 7.18
C GLU A 264 -9.08 17.22 7.19
N GLU A 265 -8.40 16.48 6.34
CA GLU A 265 -8.46 15.01 6.30
C GLU A 265 -7.93 14.42 7.62
N ALA A 266 -6.80 14.90 8.14
CA ALA A 266 -6.18 14.43 9.37
C ALA A 266 -7.03 14.67 10.63
N ASN A 267 -7.92 15.65 10.60
CA ASN A 267 -8.82 15.97 11.71
C ASN A 267 -10.12 15.14 11.72
N LYS A 268 -10.39 14.35 10.68
CA LYS A 268 -11.56 13.46 10.68
C LYS A 268 -11.41 12.37 11.74
N PRO A 269 -12.48 11.97 12.44
CA PRO A 269 -12.43 10.97 13.52
C PRO A 269 -11.77 9.65 13.11
N ASP A 270 -12.08 9.18 11.91
CA ASP A 270 -11.60 7.89 11.36
C ASP A 270 -10.39 8.03 10.44
N SER A 271 -9.74 9.20 10.39
CA SER A 271 -8.57 9.41 9.55
C SER A 271 -7.39 8.57 10.02
N LEU A 272 -6.71 7.95 9.04
CA LEU A 272 -5.44 7.24 9.26
C LEU A 272 -4.28 8.21 9.50
N LEU A 273 -4.36 9.42 8.92
CA LEU A 273 -3.42 10.49 9.15
C LEU A 273 -3.89 11.33 10.32
N LYS A 274 -2.98 11.72 11.18
CA LYS A 274 -3.23 12.67 12.28
C LYS A 274 -2.42 13.94 12.04
N ALA A 275 -2.91 15.08 12.51
CA ALA A 275 -2.25 16.36 12.32
C ALA A 275 -0.77 16.37 12.78
N GLY A 276 -0.43 15.58 13.80
CA GLY A 276 0.96 15.42 14.27
C GLY A 276 1.84 14.51 13.40
N ASN A 277 1.28 13.87 12.35
CA ASN A 277 1.99 12.95 11.48
C ASN A 277 2.26 13.58 10.10
N ILE A 278 2.69 14.84 10.08
CA ILE A 278 3.06 15.55 8.86
C ILE A 278 4.57 15.76 8.87
N ILE A 279 5.20 15.52 7.73
CA ILE A 279 6.62 15.72 7.47
C ILE A 279 6.72 16.72 6.31
N PHE A 280 7.66 17.65 6.39
CA PHE A 280 7.96 18.55 5.29
C PHE A 280 9.19 18.04 4.53
N ALA A 281 9.11 18.03 3.21
CA ALA A 281 10.20 17.57 2.34
C ALA A 281 11.48 18.39 2.52
N GLU A 282 11.33 19.70 2.73
CA GLU A 282 12.45 20.63 2.98
C GLU A 282 13.26 20.27 4.24
N ASP A 283 12.61 19.67 5.25
CA ASP A 283 13.29 19.24 6.47
C ASP A 283 14.18 18.02 6.22
N ILE A 284 13.86 17.20 5.19
CA ILE A 284 14.68 16.07 4.75
C ILE A 284 15.90 16.58 3.99
N GLU A 285 15.70 17.51 3.04
CA GLU A 285 16.78 18.09 2.23
C GLU A 285 17.85 18.80 3.10
N GLN A 286 17.44 19.47 4.18
CA GLN A 286 18.37 20.13 5.11
C GLN A 286 19.19 19.16 5.95
N SER A 287 18.68 17.97 6.23
CA SER A 287 19.40 16.95 7.02
C SER A 287 20.52 16.24 6.25
N GLU A 288 20.54 16.31 4.92
CA GLU A 288 21.59 15.74 4.07
C GLU A 288 22.76 16.71 3.83
N SER A 289 22.59 17.99 4.17
CA SER A 289 23.60 19.03 3.95
C SER A 289 24.51 19.32 5.16
N VAL A 290 24.44 18.49 6.20
CA VAL A 290 25.27 18.49 7.40
C VAL A 290 26.05 17.19 7.49
#